data_25c3651807d64437e4e102b10b7226c3
#
_entry.id   25c3651807d64437e4e102b10b7226c3
#
_cell.length_a   1.000
_cell.length_b   1.000
_cell.length_c   1.000
_cell.angle_alpha   90.00
_cell.angle_beta   90.00
_cell.angle_gamma   90.00
#
_symmetry.space_group_name_H-M   'P 1'
#
loop_
_entity.id
_entity.type
_entity.pdbx_description
1 polymer ?
#
loop_
_entity_poly.entity_id
_entity_poly.type
_entity_poly.pdbx_seq_one_letter_code
_entity_poly.pdbx_strand_id
1 'polypeptide(L)'
;MQFEHQDIIIIGAGLSGLDAACNFKMKCPQKSFTIFEARESIGGTWDLFKYPGIRSDSDMHTFSYSFKPWTYHKSISDAETIMHYLRETVEEYRLEEKIRFKHTINKVQWSTQTKTWTVEGFDAIQNKDFTATSNFLMICTGYYDYDEGYTPDFPGQEDFKGRFVHPQKWTDDIVYENKEVVVIGSGATAVTLIPSMADKTKHITMLQRSPSYVLNRPLYDTFSKYAHKLLPSKPAHYLSRWKSIFEQIFLYKVSRKNPDKVKKYIRNKIVQVLGKDYEIDTHFSPKYNPWDERLCAVPDNDLFNAIKQNKCTIITDHIERFTADGILLKSGKELKADLVISATGLKLKLAGGIKVYLDNELVDLSKKLNYKGAMIQDLPNLIAIIGYTNASWTLKADLVCHFACRLIKYMEEHEYAACTPKLNDDNIKSIPIIDFSSGYIKRSLSQLPKQGDKHPWRLNQNYIKDRKILKRDKIDDSIMHFEK
;
A
#
# COMPACT_ATOMS: atom_id res chain seq x y z
N MET A 1 26.18 16.84 9.23
CA MET A 1 27.04 15.76 8.69
C MET A 1 26.82 15.71 7.19
N GLN A 2 27.86 15.52 6.40
CA GLN A 2 27.75 15.36 4.96
C GLN A 2 28.10 13.91 4.60
N PHE A 3 27.22 13.25 3.86
CA PHE A 3 27.50 11.93 3.29
C PHE A 3 28.25 12.07 1.97
N GLU A 4 28.99 11.03 1.60
CA GLU A 4 29.56 10.94 0.27
C GLU A 4 28.46 10.98 -0.80
N HIS A 5 28.80 11.53 -1.96
CA HIS A 5 27.93 11.52 -3.13
C HIS A 5 27.60 10.08 -3.55
N GLN A 6 26.35 9.82 -3.88
CA GLN A 6 25.88 8.53 -4.38
C GLN A 6 25.31 8.69 -5.80
N ASP A 7 25.44 7.67 -6.64
CA ASP A 7 24.71 7.69 -7.91
C ASP A 7 23.19 7.72 -7.66
N ILE A 8 22.72 7.00 -6.62
CA ILE A 8 21.29 6.85 -6.34
C ILE A 8 21.03 6.97 -4.84
N ILE A 9 20.08 7.80 -4.44
CA ILE A 9 19.52 7.78 -3.09
C ILE A 9 18.11 7.19 -3.16
N ILE A 10 17.84 6.21 -2.29
CA ILE A 10 16.51 5.58 -2.12
C ILE A 10 15.96 6.04 -0.78
N ILE A 11 14.73 6.59 -0.76
CA ILE A 11 14.07 7.04 0.46
C ILE A 11 12.97 6.06 0.85
N GLY A 12 13.19 5.37 1.97
CA GLY A 12 12.33 4.33 2.53
C GLY A 12 12.83 2.91 2.30
N ALA A 13 12.92 2.11 3.37
CA ALA A 13 13.31 0.70 3.36
C ALA A 13 12.09 -0.25 3.48
N GLY A 14 10.94 0.16 2.95
CA GLY A 14 9.77 -0.70 2.76
C GLY A 14 9.92 -1.62 1.55
N LEU A 15 8.84 -2.34 1.19
CA LEU A 15 8.80 -3.22 0.02
C LEU A 15 9.41 -2.60 -1.25
N SER A 16 9.05 -1.35 -1.54
CA SER A 16 9.49 -0.67 -2.76
C SER A 16 10.96 -0.30 -2.75
N GLY A 17 11.49 0.14 -1.61
CA GLY A 17 12.90 0.51 -1.49
C GLY A 17 13.83 -0.70 -1.53
N LEU A 18 13.43 -1.79 -0.90
CA LEU A 18 14.17 -3.05 -0.97
C LEU A 18 14.14 -3.64 -2.40
N ASP A 19 13.00 -3.56 -3.10
CA ASP A 19 12.87 -3.94 -4.52
C ASP A 19 13.83 -3.13 -5.39
N ALA A 20 13.87 -1.80 -5.21
CA ALA A 20 14.77 -0.90 -5.93
C ALA A 20 16.24 -1.26 -5.69
N ALA A 21 16.64 -1.41 -4.44
CA ALA A 21 18.01 -1.76 -4.06
C ALA A 21 18.47 -3.09 -4.67
N CYS A 22 17.62 -4.13 -4.60
CA CYS A 22 17.91 -5.43 -5.24
C CYS A 22 18.06 -5.29 -6.75
N ASN A 23 17.16 -4.55 -7.41
CA ASN A 23 17.26 -4.34 -8.85
C ASN A 23 18.50 -3.57 -9.25
N PHE A 24 18.92 -2.51 -8.50
CA PHE A 24 20.16 -1.80 -8.77
C PHE A 24 21.37 -2.71 -8.58
N LYS A 25 21.42 -3.46 -7.49
CA LYS A 25 22.51 -4.41 -7.24
C LYS A 25 22.67 -5.46 -8.34
N MET A 26 21.54 -5.96 -8.87
CA MET A 26 21.57 -6.97 -9.94
C MET A 26 21.83 -6.39 -11.33
N LYS A 27 21.33 -5.20 -11.65
CA LYS A 27 21.27 -4.68 -13.01
C LYS A 27 22.17 -3.48 -13.26
N CYS A 28 22.55 -2.75 -12.21
CA CYS A 28 23.46 -1.61 -12.26
C CYS A 28 24.53 -1.73 -11.17
N PRO A 29 25.30 -2.85 -11.13
CA PRO A 29 26.22 -3.16 -10.02
C PRO A 29 27.36 -2.15 -9.86
N GLN A 30 27.66 -1.36 -10.89
CA GLN A 30 28.66 -0.29 -10.87
C GLN A 30 28.14 0.99 -10.19
N LYS A 31 26.83 1.12 -9.96
CA LYS A 31 26.24 2.32 -9.35
C LYS A 31 26.24 2.22 -7.82
N SER A 32 26.73 3.27 -7.20
CA SER A 32 26.64 3.44 -5.75
C SER A 32 25.21 3.82 -5.34
N PHE A 33 24.73 3.28 -4.22
CA PHE A 33 23.45 3.70 -3.67
C PHE A 33 23.39 3.60 -2.15
N THR A 34 22.53 4.40 -1.55
CA THR A 34 22.19 4.39 -0.13
C THR A 34 20.69 4.44 0.05
N ILE A 35 20.16 3.71 1.05
CA ILE A 35 18.77 3.75 1.46
C ILE A 35 18.69 4.52 2.77
N PHE A 36 17.90 5.60 2.82
CA PHE A 36 17.57 6.28 4.06
C PHE A 36 16.19 5.84 4.56
N GLU A 37 16.14 5.37 5.80
CA GLU A 37 14.92 4.92 6.47
C GLU A 37 14.71 5.71 7.76
N ALA A 38 13.53 6.32 7.91
CA ALA A 38 13.21 7.13 9.08
C ALA A 38 13.04 6.32 10.36
N ARG A 39 12.65 5.05 10.23
CA ARG A 39 12.41 4.14 11.34
C ARG A 39 13.68 3.34 11.68
N GLU A 40 13.57 2.51 12.71
CA GLU A 40 14.66 1.64 13.17
C GLU A 40 14.69 0.26 12.50
N SER A 41 13.71 -0.03 11.64
CA SER A 41 13.56 -1.32 10.98
C SER A 41 13.11 -1.18 9.52
N ILE A 42 13.41 -2.21 8.71
CA ILE A 42 12.87 -2.38 7.37
C ILE A 42 11.38 -2.74 7.41
N GLY A 43 10.74 -2.79 6.23
CA GLY A 43 9.41 -3.37 6.05
C GLY A 43 8.28 -2.35 5.91
N GLY A 44 8.51 -1.10 6.32
CA GLY A 44 7.53 -0.01 6.15
C GLY A 44 6.19 -0.35 6.80
N THR A 45 5.11 -0.41 6.02
CA THR A 45 3.75 -0.73 6.48
C THR A 45 3.68 -2.06 7.24
N TRP A 46 4.44 -3.07 6.84
CA TRP A 46 4.42 -4.40 7.47
C TRP A 46 5.11 -4.45 8.82
N ASP A 47 6.02 -3.54 9.07
CA ASP A 47 6.61 -3.34 10.38
C ASP A 47 5.84 -2.32 11.23
N LEU A 48 5.13 -1.35 10.60
CA LEU A 48 4.37 -0.33 11.32
C LEU A 48 3.17 -0.91 12.06
N PHE A 49 2.36 -1.73 11.39
CA PHE A 49 1.14 -2.27 11.96
C PHE A 49 1.40 -3.52 12.78
N LYS A 50 0.95 -3.49 14.04
CA LYS A 50 1.13 -4.58 15.03
C LYS A 50 -0.20 -5.15 15.53
N TYR A 51 -1.34 -4.70 15.01
CA TYR A 51 -2.64 -5.16 15.48
C TYR A 51 -2.87 -6.65 15.18
N PRO A 52 -3.67 -7.36 15.99
CA PRO A 52 -3.92 -8.79 15.83
C PRO A 52 -4.41 -9.17 14.45
N GLY A 53 -3.80 -10.20 13.87
CA GLY A 53 -4.19 -10.76 12.59
C GLY A 53 -3.77 -9.97 11.36
N ILE A 54 -2.94 -8.91 11.51
CA ILE A 54 -2.42 -8.17 10.35
C ILE A 54 -1.88 -9.10 9.28
N ARG A 55 -2.41 -8.99 8.06
CA ARG A 55 -2.11 -9.85 6.91
C ARG A 55 -2.28 -9.12 5.59
N SER A 56 -1.70 -9.68 4.53
CA SER A 56 -1.95 -9.20 3.17
C SER A 56 -3.35 -9.56 2.70
N ASP A 57 -4.00 -8.67 1.96
CA ASP A 57 -5.22 -8.92 1.18
C ASP A 57 -4.92 -9.35 -0.26
N SER A 58 -3.64 -9.29 -0.65
CA SER A 58 -3.11 -9.75 -1.94
C SER A 58 -2.51 -11.15 -1.80
N ASP A 59 -2.57 -11.93 -2.88
CA ASP A 59 -1.87 -13.22 -2.91
C ASP A 59 -0.36 -13.04 -2.92
N MET A 60 0.34 -13.96 -2.28
CA MET A 60 1.77 -13.85 -2.05
C MET A 60 2.60 -14.11 -3.32
N HIS A 61 2.05 -14.74 -4.37
CA HIS A 61 2.75 -14.93 -5.62
C HIS A 61 2.90 -13.64 -6.41
N THR A 62 1.93 -12.72 -6.27
CA THR A 62 2.02 -11.37 -6.85
C THR A 62 2.62 -10.35 -5.89
N PHE A 63 2.56 -10.62 -4.59
CA PHE A 63 3.15 -9.79 -3.55
C PHE A 63 4.67 -9.91 -3.51
N SER A 64 5.21 -11.12 -3.66
CA SER A 64 6.66 -11.36 -3.66
C SER A 64 7.35 -10.69 -4.86
N TYR A 65 8.65 -10.49 -4.75
CA TYR A 65 9.45 -9.93 -5.85
C TYR A 65 9.54 -10.90 -7.03
N SER A 66 9.68 -10.37 -8.24
CA SER A 66 9.81 -11.20 -9.44
C SER A 66 11.11 -12.02 -9.47
N PHE A 67 12.12 -11.57 -8.76
CA PHE A 67 13.45 -12.20 -8.67
C PHE A 67 13.59 -13.14 -7.46
N LYS A 68 12.75 -13.01 -6.42
CA LYS A 68 12.76 -13.86 -5.22
C LYS A 68 11.41 -14.56 -5.06
N PRO A 69 11.32 -15.88 -5.35
CA PRO A 69 10.08 -16.65 -5.23
C PRO A 69 9.53 -16.65 -3.80
N TRP A 70 8.19 -16.66 -3.69
CA TRP A 70 7.51 -16.99 -2.45
C TRP A 70 7.50 -18.49 -2.25
N THR A 71 8.20 -18.98 -1.24
CA THR A 71 8.37 -20.42 -0.98
C THR A 71 7.51 -20.94 0.17
N TYR A 72 6.81 -20.05 0.87
CA TYR A 72 5.92 -20.41 1.96
C TYR A 72 4.58 -20.94 1.44
N HIS A 73 3.92 -21.79 2.25
CA HIS A 73 2.72 -22.51 1.81
C HIS A 73 1.47 -21.63 1.66
N LYS A 74 1.34 -20.55 2.45
CA LYS A 74 0.15 -19.70 2.45
C LYS A 74 0.16 -18.75 1.24
N SER A 75 -0.97 -18.66 0.55
CA SER A 75 -1.18 -17.68 -0.52
C SER A 75 -1.66 -16.32 0.00
N ILE A 76 -2.22 -16.28 1.21
CA ILE A 76 -2.47 -15.07 2.00
C ILE A 76 -1.65 -15.20 3.28
N SER A 77 -0.78 -14.23 3.56
CA SER A 77 0.18 -14.35 4.66
C SER A 77 0.08 -13.20 5.66
N ASP A 78 0.40 -13.52 6.90
CA ASP A 78 0.51 -12.59 8.01
C ASP A 78 1.77 -11.70 7.89
N ALA A 79 1.78 -10.60 8.63
CA ALA A 79 2.88 -9.65 8.60
C ALA A 79 4.21 -10.23 9.09
N GLU A 80 4.19 -11.16 10.04
CA GLU A 80 5.42 -11.79 10.56
C GLU A 80 6.14 -12.59 9.46
N THR A 81 5.40 -13.42 8.71
CA THR A 81 5.93 -14.17 7.57
C THR A 81 6.41 -13.23 6.46
N ILE A 82 5.69 -12.13 6.21
CA ILE A 82 6.11 -11.10 5.25
C ILE A 82 7.42 -10.44 5.70
N MET A 83 7.52 -10.07 6.97
CA MET A 83 8.74 -9.48 7.53
C MET A 83 9.92 -10.44 7.48
N HIS A 84 9.67 -11.74 7.70
CA HIS A 84 10.70 -12.76 7.54
C HIS A 84 11.22 -12.82 6.10
N TYR A 85 10.33 -12.89 5.11
CA TYR A 85 10.67 -12.83 3.69
C TYR A 85 11.49 -11.58 3.31
N LEU A 86 11.17 -10.42 3.91
CA LEU A 86 11.92 -9.18 3.65
C LEU A 86 13.32 -9.21 4.29
N ARG A 87 13.46 -9.75 5.51
CA ARG A 87 14.77 -9.94 6.17
C ARG A 87 15.66 -10.89 5.39
N GLU A 88 15.11 -12.04 4.97
CA GLU A 88 15.84 -12.96 4.07
C GLU A 88 16.27 -12.26 2.77
N THR A 89 15.45 -11.34 2.23
CA THR A 89 15.82 -10.59 1.03
C THR A 89 16.99 -9.66 1.29
N VAL A 90 16.96 -8.94 2.41
CA VAL A 90 18.07 -8.04 2.80
C VAL A 90 19.37 -8.81 2.98
N GLU A 91 19.33 -9.95 3.66
CA GLU A 91 20.48 -10.84 3.88
C GLU A 91 21.00 -11.42 2.55
N GLU A 92 20.12 -12.05 1.75
CA GLU A 92 20.49 -12.67 0.47
C GLU A 92 21.18 -11.68 -0.49
N TYR A 93 20.65 -10.44 -0.52
CA TYR A 93 21.20 -9.38 -1.36
C TYR A 93 22.22 -8.49 -0.64
N ARG A 94 22.60 -8.81 0.62
CA ARG A 94 23.60 -8.06 1.43
C ARG A 94 23.32 -6.56 1.37
N LEU A 95 22.14 -6.15 1.83
CA LEU A 95 21.70 -4.75 1.78
C LEU A 95 21.92 -4.02 3.11
N GLU A 96 22.27 -4.71 4.19
CA GLU A 96 22.38 -4.16 5.55
C GLU A 96 23.25 -2.89 5.59
N GLU A 97 24.42 -2.94 4.98
CA GLU A 97 25.37 -1.82 4.95
C GLU A 97 24.90 -0.62 4.12
N LYS A 98 23.90 -0.86 3.26
CA LYS A 98 23.31 0.18 2.39
C LYS A 98 22.19 0.94 3.05
N ILE A 99 21.64 0.44 4.18
CA ILE A 99 20.49 1.05 4.87
C ILE A 99 20.99 1.93 6.02
N ARG A 100 20.53 3.17 6.04
CA ARG A 100 20.73 4.14 7.12
C ARG A 100 19.43 4.31 7.86
N PHE A 101 19.28 3.61 8.97
CA PHE A 101 18.10 3.69 9.84
C PHE A 101 18.10 4.97 10.66
N LYS A 102 16.92 5.40 11.12
CA LYS A 102 16.70 6.61 11.94
C LYS A 102 17.18 7.90 11.24
N HIS A 103 17.12 7.89 9.92
CA HIS A 103 17.44 9.05 9.08
C HIS A 103 16.17 9.56 8.40
N THR A 104 15.57 10.60 8.94
CA THR A 104 14.35 11.22 8.38
C THR A 104 14.73 12.27 7.35
N ILE A 105 14.22 12.13 6.13
CA ILE A 105 14.39 13.12 5.07
C ILE A 105 13.26 14.14 5.15
N ASN A 106 13.63 15.43 5.19
CA ASN A 106 12.67 16.53 5.31
C ASN A 106 12.56 17.35 4.02
N LYS A 107 13.67 17.44 3.27
CA LYS A 107 13.77 18.25 2.05
C LYS A 107 14.63 17.55 1.02
N VAL A 108 14.25 17.69 -0.26
CA VAL A 108 15.08 17.32 -1.41
C VAL A 108 15.07 18.48 -2.40
N GLN A 109 16.22 18.75 -2.98
CA GLN A 109 16.40 19.87 -3.89
C GLN A 109 17.22 19.46 -5.11
N TRP A 110 16.67 19.69 -6.30
CA TRP A 110 17.40 19.59 -7.55
C TRP A 110 18.12 20.90 -7.87
N SER A 111 19.34 20.80 -8.34
CA SER A 111 20.09 21.93 -8.93
C SER A 111 20.30 21.67 -10.42
N THR A 112 19.71 22.53 -11.26
CA THR A 112 19.91 22.48 -12.72
C THR A 112 21.37 22.76 -13.11
N GLN A 113 22.06 23.56 -12.32
CA GLN A 113 23.47 23.89 -12.56
C GLN A 113 24.40 22.69 -12.36
N THR A 114 24.22 21.94 -11.25
CA THR A 114 25.08 20.77 -10.91
C THR A 114 24.51 19.45 -11.41
N LYS A 115 23.24 19.44 -11.86
CA LYS A 115 22.48 18.25 -12.26
C LYS A 115 22.47 17.15 -11.20
N THR A 116 22.29 17.58 -9.95
CA THR A 116 22.26 16.68 -8.78
C THR A 116 21.12 17.02 -7.84
N TRP A 117 20.66 16.00 -7.12
CA TRP A 117 19.80 16.13 -5.97
C TRP A 117 20.61 16.34 -4.70
N THR A 118 20.22 17.31 -3.89
CA THR A 118 20.64 17.45 -2.50
C THR A 118 19.48 16.97 -1.62
N VAL A 119 19.79 16.07 -0.68
CA VAL A 119 18.86 15.51 0.29
C VAL A 119 19.24 16.04 1.67
N GLU A 120 18.30 16.67 2.36
CA GLU A 120 18.50 17.21 3.70
C GLU A 120 17.57 16.47 4.68
N GLY A 121 18.09 16.12 5.84
CA GLY A 121 17.34 15.36 6.83
C GLY A 121 17.95 15.40 8.21
N PHE A 122 17.37 14.61 9.11
CA PHE A 122 17.77 14.51 10.51
C PHE A 122 18.18 13.08 10.86
N ASP A 123 19.36 12.92 11.41
CA ASP A 123 19.91 11.69 11.97
C ASP A 123 19.56 11.63 13.47
N ALA A 124 18.59 10.78 13.83
CA ALA A 124 18.14 10.64 15.20
C ALA A 124 19.13 9.85 16.09
N ILE A 125 20.12 9.16 15.50
CA ILE A 125 21.18 8.45 16.25
C ILE A 125 22.17 9.45 16.79
N GLN A 126 22.62 10.38 15.91
CA GLN A 126 23.61 11.40 16.25
C GLN A 126 22.97 12.71 16.72
N ASN A 127 21.63 12.80 16.69
CA ASN A 127 20.84 13.98 17.04
C ASN A 127 21.32 15.24 16.30
N LYS A 128 21.48 15.14 14.97
CA LYS A 128 21.93 16.26 14.14
C LYS A 128 21.41 16.20 12.71
N ASP A 129 21.40 17.35 12.06
CA ASP A 129 21.10 17.44 10.63
C ASP A 129 22.20 16.81 9.79
N PHE A 130 21.80 16.28 8.65
CA PHE A 130 22.71 15.76 7.64
C PHE A 130 22.31 16.22 6.23
N THR A 131 23.29 16.14 5.33
CA THR A 131 23.09 16.40 3.90
C THR A 131 23.76 15.29 3.09
N ALA A 132 23.10 14.85 2.03
CA ALA A 132 23.63 13.89 1.06
C ALA A 132 23.30 14.35 -0.35
N THR A 133 24.11 13.94 -1.35
CA THR A 133 23.87 14.29 -2.75
C THR A 133 23.79 13.06 -3.63
N SER A 134 23.00 13.12 -4.71
CA SER A 134 22.92 12.04 -5.70
C SER A 134 22.56 12.52 -7.09
N ASN A 135 22.87 11.67 -8.10
CA ASN A 135 22.42 11.90 -9.47
C ASN A 135 20.93 11.55 -9.66
N PHE A 136 20.47 10.49 -8.99
CA PHE A 136 19.09 10.00 -9.03
C PHE A 136 18.47 9.92 -7.65
N LEU A 137 17.18 10.20 -7.59
CA LEU A 137 16.38 10.08 -6.36
C LEU A 137 15.22 9.12 -6.59
N MET A 138 15.06 8.14 -5.67
CA MET A 138 13.92 7.23 -5.66
C MET A 138 13.07 7.42 -4.41
N ILE A 139 11.82 7.84 -4.59
CA ILE A 139 10.83 8.00 -3.52
C ILE A 139 10.09 6.68 -3.33
N CYS A 140 10.42 5.97 -2.24
CA CYS A 140 9.87 4.67 -1.87
C CYS A 140 9.13 4.70 -0.52
N THR A 141 8.65 5.88 -0.11
CA THR A 141 8.05 6.14 1.21
C THR A 141 6.65 5.55 1.40
N GLY A 142 6.06 4.97 0.35
CA GLY A 142 4.64 4.65 0.37
C GLY A 142 3.77 5.91 0.33
N TYR A 143 2.52 5.80 0.81
CA TYR A 143 1.58 6.92 0.81
C TYR A 143 0.77 7.06 2.10
N TYR A 144 1.01 6.22 3.11
CA TYR A 144 0.37 6.35 4.41
C TYR A 144 1.14 7.31 5.31
N ASP A 145 0.38 8.07 6.10
CA ASP A 145 0.95 8.81 7.22
C ASP A 145 1.28 7.82 8.34
N TYR A 146 2.55 7.75 8.74
CA TYR A 146 3.01 6.84 9.80
C TYR A 146 2.86 7.45 11.19
N ASP A 147 2.64 8.76 11.26
CA ASP A 147 2.49 9.46 12.53
C ASP A 147 1.11 9.21 13.14
N GLU A 148 0.06 9.19 12.31
CA GLU A 148 -1.31 8.98 12.79
C GLU A 148 -2.25 8.36 11.74
N GLY A 149 -3.26 7.62 12.23
CA GLY A 149 -4.41 7.17 11.45
C GLY A 149 -5.52 8.22 11.44
N TYR A 150 -6.59 7.91 10.75
CA TYR A 150 -7.78 8.76 10.73
C TYR A 150 -8.82 8.27 11.74
N THR A 151 -9.14 9.10 12.71
CA THR A 151 -10.27 8.92 13.62
C THR A 151 -11.20 10.12 13.46
N PRO A 152 -12.50 9.92 13.18
CA PRO A 152 -13.48 11.00 13.25
C PRO A 152 -13.63 11.50 14.69
N ASP A 153 -14.06 12.74 14.85
CA ASP A 153 -14.52 13.24 16.14
C ASP A 153 -15.87 12.58 16.45
N PHE A 154 -15.93 11.82 17.53
CA PHE A 154 -17.14 11.18 18.01
C PHE A 154 -17.71 11.96 19.19
N PRO A 155 -19.01 12.38 19.15
CA PRO A 155 -19.62 13.06 20.28
C PRO A 155 -19.51 12.23 21.58
N GLY A 156 -19.09 12.84 22.69
CA GLY A 156 -18.98 12.20 23.99
C GLY A 156 -17.84 11.18 24.12
N GLN A 157 -16.86 11.16 23.21
CA GLN A 157 -15.75 10.21 23.29
C GLN A 157 -14.94 10.40 24.57
N GLU A 158 -14.86 11.61 25.08
CA GLU A 158 -14.20 11.99 26.35
C GLU A 158 -14.89 11.39 27.59
N ASP A 159 -16.17 11.06 27.52
CA ASP A 159 -16.93 10.45 28.61
C ASP A 159 -16.68 8.94 28.73
N PHE A 160 -16.15 8.31 27.68
CA PHE A 160 -15.95 6.88 27.63
C PHE A 160 -14.83 6.43 28.57
N LYS A 161 -15.16 5.56 29.53
CA LYS A 161 -14.24 5.06 30.56
C LYS A 161 -13.40 3.87 30.11
N GLY A 162 -13.82 3.20 29.04
CA GLY A 162 -13.06 2.10 28.45
C GLY A 162 -11.84 2.61 27.67
N ARG A 163 -11.10 1.68 27.09
CA ARG A 163 -9.93 2.03 26.25
C ARG A 163 -10.36 2.29 24.80
N PHE A 164 -9.92 3.42 24.25
CA PHE A 164 -10.11 3.76 22.82
C PHE A 164 -8.78 3.69 22.10
N VAL A 165 -8.70 2.95 20.97
CA VAL A 165 -7.46 2.67 20.26
C VAL A 165 -7.66 2.78 18.75
N HIS A 166 -6.71 3.42 18.06
CA HIS A 166 -6.58 3.27 16.60
C HIS A 166 -5.59 2.12 16.30
N PRO A 167 -5.89 1.19 15.35
CA PRO A 167 -5.06 0.02 15.05
C PRO A 167 -3.60 0.34 14.67
N GLN A 168 -3.34 1.52 14.11
CA GLN A 168 -1.98 1.99 13.81
C GLN A 168 -1.13 2.24 15.06
N LYS A 169 -1.77 2.48 16.20
CA LYS A 169 -1.13 2.71 17.51
C LYS A 169 -1.30 1.51 18.45
N TRP A 170 -1.36 0.32 17.87
CA TRP A 170 -1.46 -0.91 18.65
C TRP A 170 -0.17 -1.19 19.40
N THR A 171 -0.30 -1.47 20.70
CA THR A 171 0.80 -1.78 21.63
C THR A 171 0.50 -3.08 22.40
N ASP A 172 1.52 -3.73 22.92
CA ASP A 172 1.40 -5.04 23.59
C ASP A 172 0.63 -4.99 24.93
N ASP A 173 0.46 -3.80 25.51
CA ASP A 173 -0.31 -3.59 26.73
C ASP A 173 -1.83 -3.50 26.51
N ILE A 174 -2.30 -3.63 25.27
CA ILE A 174 -3.73 -3.63 24.95
C ILE A 174 -4.32 -5.00 25.27
N VAL A 175 -4.97 -5.10 26.42
CA VAL A 175 -5.68 -6.30 26.87
C VAL A 175 -7.10 -6.32 26.30
N TYR A 176 -7.44 -7.36 25.58
CA TYR A 176 -8.77 -7.59 24.99
C TYR A 176 -9.38 -8.95 25.34
N GLU A 177 -8.63 -9.80 26.05
CA GLU A 177 -9.09 -11.10 26.54
C GLU A 177 -10.25 -10.93 27.52
N ASN A 178 -11.34 -11.70 27.31
CA ASN A 178 -12.59 -11.64 28.10
C ASN A 178 -13.25 -10.24 28.16
N LYS A 179 -12.98 -9.35 27.16
CA LYS A 179 -13.56 -8.02 27.05
C LYS A 179 -14.71 -7.97 26.05
N GLU A 180 -15.66 -7.04 26.31
CA GLU A 180 -16.60 -6.57 25.28
C GLU A 180 -15.88 -5.60 24.36
N VAL A 181 -15.71 -5.96 23.10
CA VAL A 181 -14.94 -5.17 22.12
C VAL A 181 -15.85 -4.66 21.01
N VAL A 182 -15.76 -3.36 20.70
CA VAL A 182 -16.43 -2.75 19.54
C VAL A 182 -15.37 -2.28 18.55
N VAL A 183 -15.44 -2.81 17.30
CA VAL A 183 -14.59 -2.38 16.19
C VAL A 183 -15.41 -1.48 15.27
N ILE A 184 -15.06 -0.21 15.19
CA ILE A 184 -15.73 0.78 14.33
C ILE A 184 -15.10 0.74 12.94
N GLY A 185 -15.83 0.28 11.95
CA GLY A 185 -15.41 0.19 10.55
C GLY A 185 -15.74 -1.14 9.90
N SER A 186 -15.67 -1.18 8.56
CA SER A 186 -15.95 -2.37 7.73
C SER A 186 -14.89 -2.66 6.69
N GLY A 187 -13.74 -1.94 6.76
CA GLY A 187 -12.63 -2.08 5.82
C GLY A 187 -11.70 -3.26 6.15
N ALA A 188 -10.59 -3.36 5.41
CA ALA A 188 -9.61 -4.44 5.53
C ALA A 188 -9.12 -4.65 6.98
N THR A 189 -8.90 -3.58 7.74
CA THR A 189 -8.48 -3.65 9.14
C THR A 189 -9.52 -4.32 10.02
N ALA A 190 -10.80 -3.92 9.91
CA ALA A 190 -11.88 -4.49 10.72
C ALA A 190 -12.08 -5.99 10.43
N VAL A 191 -12.17 -6.36 9.14
CA VAL A 191 -12.39 -7.77 8.74
C VAL A 191 -11.17 -8.67 9.03
N THR A 192 -10.03 -8.09 9.38
CA THR A 192 -8.82 -8.79 9.80
C THR A 192 -8.75 -8.94 11.31
N LEU A 193 -9.00 -7.85 12.06
CA LEU A 193 -8.99 -7.83 13.53
C LEU A 193 -10.01 -8.79 14.13
N ILE A 194 -11.24 -8.70 13.65
CA ILE A 194 -12.39 -9.40 14.25
C ILE A 194 -12.16 -10.92 14.35
N PRO A 195 -11.88 -11.66 13.27
CA PRO A 195 -11.68 -13.11 13.37
C PRO A 195 -10.45 -13.45 14.21
N SER A 196 -9.43 -12.59 14.25
CA SER A 196 -8.20 -12.84 15.03
C SER A 196 -8.39 -12.67 16.54
N MET A 197 -9.39 -11.89 16.95
CA MET A 197 -9.68 -11.59 18.35
C MET A 197 -10.88 -12.39 18.89
N ALA A 198 -11.77 -12.86 18.00
CA ALA A 198 -13.07 -13.42 18.36
C ALA A 198 -13.02 -14.58 19.36
N ASP A 199 -11.98 -15.42 19.34
CA ASP A 199 -11.81 -16.54 20.25
C ASP A 199 -11.34 -16.15 21.66
N LYS A 200 -10.77 -14.95 21.79
CA LYS A 200 -10.18 -14.46 23.06
C LYS A 200 -11.06 -13.44 23.75
N THR A 201 -11.87 -12.69 22.99
CA THR A 201 -12.79 -11.70 23.55
C THR A 201 -14.00 -12.36 24.19
N LYS A 202 -14.65 -11.68 25.14
CA LYS A 202 -15.94 -12.11 25.64
C LYS A 202 -16.99 -12.03 24.52
N HIS A 203 -16.99 -10.94 23.81
CA HIS A 203 -17.74 -10.73 22.56
C HIS A 203 -17.12 -9.61 21.74
N ILE A 204 -17.18 -9.71 20.41
CA ILE A 204 -16.70 -8.65 19.51
C ILE A 204 -17.81 -8.18 18.58
N THR A 205 -18.03 -6.87 18.53
CA THR A 205 -19.04 -6.25 17.67
C THR A 205 -18.36 -5.45 16.56
N MET A 206 -18.67 -5.75 15.29
CA MET A 206 -18.31 -4.89 14.17
C MET A 206 -19.40 -3.84 13.99
N LEU A 207 -19.12 -2.60 14.32
CA LEU A 207 -20.01 -1.47 14.10
C LEU A 207 -19.62 -0.76 12.80
N GLN A 208 -20.50 -0.76 11.82
CA GLN A 208 -20.28 -0.12 10.53
C GLN A 208 -21.40 0.86 10.17
N ARG A 209 -21.05 1.99 9.60
CA ARG A 209 -22.00 2.97 9.05
C ARG A 209 -22.63 2.48 7.75
N SER A 210 -21.84 1.81 6.94
CA SER A 210 -22.22 1.22 5.66
C SER A 210 -21.39 -0.04 5.44
N PRO A 211 -21.95 -1.07 4.79
CA PRO A 211 -21.24 -2.30 4.52
C PRO A 211 -20.11 -2.12 3.49
N SER A 212 -19.15 -3.05 3.51
CA SER A 212 -18.14 -3.23 2.48
C SER A 212 -18.32 -4.58 1.78
N TYR A 213 -17.79 -4.72 0.56
CA TYR A 213 -17.70 -6.03 -0.07
C TYR A 213 -16.65 -6.88 0.62
N VAL A 214 -17.05 -8.08 1.06
CA VAL A 214 -16.17 -9.07 1.66
C VAL A 214 -16.18 -10.32 0.80
N LEU A 215 -15.01 -10.74 0.35
CA LEU A 215 -14.83 -11.89 -0.53
C LEU A 215 -13.98 -12.95 0.15
N ASN A 216 -14.51 -14.17 0.23
CA ASN A 216 -13.71 -15.30 0.68
C ASN A 216 -12.62 -15.66 -0.34
N ARG A 217 -11.42 -15.88 0.14
CA ARG A 217 -10.31 -16.42 -0.64
C ARG A 217 -9.68 -17.60 0.09
N PRO A 218 -9.27 -18.66 -0.63
CA PRO A 218 -8.59 -19.77 0.01
C PRO A 218 -7.23 -19.32 0.56
N LEU A 219 -6.92 -19.77 1.78
CA LEU A 219 -5.63 -19.53 2.42
C LEU A 219 -4.47 -20.20 1.68
N TYR A 220 -4.74 -21.34 1.02
CA TYR A 220 -3.78 -22.11 0.23
C TYR A 220 -4.19 -22.18 -1.23
N ASP A 221 -3.25 -21.91 -2.12
CA ASP A 221 -3.47 -22.05 -3.56
C ASP A 221 -3.14 -23.48 -4.01
N THR A 222 -4.17 -24.23 -4.36
CA THR A 222 -4.04 -25.62 -4.81
C THR A 222 -3.20 -25.73 -6.08
N PHE A 223 -3.34 -24.82 -7.04
CA PHE A 223 -2.52 -24.81 -8.26
C PHE A 223 -1.05 -24.63 -7.92
N SER A 224 -0.73 -23.62 -7.08
CA SER A 224 0.65 -23.37 -6.63
C SER A 224 1.24 -24.59 -5.92
N LYS A 225 0.46 -25.22 -5.03
CA LYS A 225 0.89 -26.43 -4.35
C LYS A 225 1.32 -27.55 -5.33
N TYR A 226 0.53 -27.80 -6.37
CA TYR A 226 0.88 -28.82 -7.38
C TYR A 226 2.03 -28.35 -8.28
N ALA A 227 2.06 -27.08 -8.66
CA ALA A 227 3.17 -26.52 -9.45
C ALA A 227 4.52 -26.70 -8.73
N HIS A 228 4.59 -26.39 -7.43
CA HIS A 228 5.80 -26.56 -6.61
C HIS A 228 6.15 -28.05 -6.32
N LYS A 229 5.17 -28.94 -6.40
CA LYS A 229 5.43 -30.39 -6.30
C LYS A 229 6.05 -30.96 -7.58
N LEU A 230 5.66 -30.42 -8.73
CA LEU A 230 6.02 -30.98 -10.03
C LEU A 230 7.19 -30.25 -10.71
N LEU A 231 7.47 -29.03 -10.33
CA LEU A 231 8.47 -28.15 -10.99
C LEU A 231 9.45 -27.58 -9.96
N PRO A 232 10.68 -27.25 -10.40
CA PRO A 232 11.60 -26.46 -9.58
C PRO A 232 10.98 -25.12 -9.13
N SER A 233 11.45 -24.58 -8.01
CA SER A 233 10.85 -23.41 -7.34
C SER A 233 10.64 -22.20 -8.28
N LYS A 234 11.62 -21.83 -9.10
CA LYS A 234 11.52 -20.66 -10.01
C LYS A 234 10.43 -20.83 -11.09
N PRO A 235 10.36 -21.90 -11.89
CA PRO A 235 9.26 -22.13 -12.82
C PRO A 235 7.89 -22.23 -12.14
N ALA A 236 7.79 -22.94 -11.02
CA ALA A 236 6.55 -23.06 -10.27
C ALA A 236 6.03 -21.70 -9.79
N HIS A 237 6.91 -20.88 -9.21
CA HIS A 237 6.58 -19.51 -8.83
C HIS A 237 6.15 -18.66 -10.02
N TYR A 238 6.87 -18.72 -11.14
CA TYR A 238 6.54 -17.97 -12.36
C TYR A 238 5.14 -18.31 -12.85
N LEU A 239 4.78 -19.57 -12.92
CA LEU A 239 3.44 -20.01 -13.35
C LEU A 239 2.35 -19.57 -12.37
N SER A 240 2.59 -19.74 -11.06
CA SER A 240 1.65 -19.31 -10.01
C SER A 240 1.44 -17.78 -10.05
N ARG A 241 2.52 -17.02 -10.21
CA ARG A 241 2.46 -15.56 -10.33
C ARG A 241 1.63 -15.11 -11.54
N TRP A 242 1.85 -15.72 -12.72
CA TRP A 242 1.08 -15.38 -13.92
C TRP A 242 -0.38 -15.78 -13.80
N LYS A 243 -0.69 -16.96 -13.25
CA LYS A 243 -2.06 -17.36 -12.93
C LYS A 243 -2.74 -16.28 -12.07
N SER A 244 -2.13 -15.87 -10.97
CA SER A 244 -2.69 -14.86 -10.07
C SER A 244 -2.85 -13.49 -10.73
N ILE A 245 -1.91 -13.07 -11.59
CA ILE A 245 -2.02 -11.84 -12.39
C ILE A 245 -3.25 -11.89 -13.31
N PHE A 246 -3.44 -12.99 -14.04
CA PHE A 246 -4.58 -13.14 -14.93
C PHE A 246 -5.92 -13.18 -14.16
N GLU A 247 -5.97 -13.86 -13.02
CA GLU A 247 -7.16 -13.91 -12.15
C GLU A 247 -7.54 -12.51 -11.64
N GLN A 248 -6.57 -11.73 -11.18
CA GLN A 248 -6.81 -10.36 -10.71
C GLN A 248 -7.33 -9.46 -11.84
N ILE A 249 -6.69 -9.49 -13.02
CA ILE A 249 -7.11 -8.71 -14.19
C ILE A 249 -8.50 -9.15 -14.65
N PHE A 250 -8.79 -10.44 -14.67
CA PHE A 250 -10.09 -10.97 -15.05
C PHE A 250 -11.19 -10.53 -14.08
N LEU A 251 -10.97 -10.73 -12.78
CA LEU A 251 -11.92 -10.31 -11.73
C LEU A 251 -12.20 -8.81 -11.82
N TYR A 252 -11.17 -7.99 -11.95
CA TYR A 252 -11.33 -6.54 -12.08
C TYR A 252 -12.15 -6.17 -13.32
N LYS A 253 -11.82 -6.72 -14.50
CA LYS A 253 -12.54 -6.45 -15.75
C LYS A 253 -14.01 -6.88 -15.69
N VAL A 254 -14.29 -8.07 -15.15
CA VAL A 254 -15.66 -8.57 -14.99
C VAL A 254 -16.44 -7.70 -14.02
N SER A 255 -15.82 -7.28 -12.92
CA SER A 255 -16.44 -6.40 -11.92
C SER A 255 -16.82 -5.04 -12.50
N ARG A 256 -15.95 -4.46 -13.34
CA ARG A 256 -16.24 -3.17 -14.00
C ARG A 256 -17.26 -3.28 -15.15
N LYS A 257 -17.28 -4.40 -15.87
CA LYS A 257 -18.19 -4.61 -17.02
C LYS A 257 -19.59 -5.09 -16.60
N ASN A 258 -19.66 -5.94 -15.58
CA ASN A 258 -20.90 -6.58 -15.13
C ASN A 258 -21.03 -6.51 -13.61
N PRO A 259 -21.12 -5.31 -13.02
CA PRO A 259 -21.10 -5.14 -11.55
C PRO A 259 -22.21 -5.93 -10.85
N ASP A 260 -23.43 -5.95 -11.38
CA ASP A 260 -24.57 -6.61 -10.74
C ASP A 260 -24.42 -8.14 -10.69
N LYS A 261 -23.80 -8.74 -11.71
CA LYS A 261 -23.48 -10.18 -11.67
C LYS A 261 -22.47 -10.49 -10.57
N VAL A 262 -21.48 -9.63 -10.38
CA VAL A 262 -20.48 -9.80 -9.33
C VAL A 262 -21.09 -9.55 -7.94
N LYS A 263 -21.94 -8.54 -7.77
CA LYS A 263 -22.71 -8.32 -6.53
C LYS A 263 -23.50 -9.57 -6.16
N LYS A 264 -24.28 -10.11 -7.11
CA LYS A 264 -25.07 -11.34 -6.91
C LYS A 264 -24.19 -12.53 -6.56
N TYR A 265 -23.04 -12.68 -7.22
CA TYR A 265 -22.09 -13.74 -6.90
C TYR A 265 -21.56 -13.63 -5.47
N ILE A 266 -21.06 -12.45 -5.07
CA ILE A 266 -20.56 -12.21 -3.70
C ILE A 266 -21.67 -12.50 -2.67
N ARG A 267 -22.87 -11.93 -2.87
CA ARG A 267 -24.01 -12.15 -2.00
C ARG A 267 -24.34 -13.64 -1.85
N ASN A 268 -24.41 -14.39 -2.94
CA ASN A 268 -24.70 -15.83 -2.91
C ASN A 268 -23.65 -16.63 -2.16
N LYS A 269 -22.38 -16.24 -2.27
CA LYS A 269 -21.28 -16.86 -1.49
C LYS A 269 -21.45 -16.65 0.01
N ILE A 270 -21.88 -15.46 0.43
CA ILE A 270 -22.15 -15.16 1.84
C ILE A 270 -23.36 -15.94 2.33
N VAL A 271 -24.45 -15.99 1.53
CA VAL A 271 -25.65 -16.83 1.82
C VAL A 271 -25.29 -18.29 2.04
N GLN A 272 -24.38 -18.85 1.25
CA GLN A 272 -23.94 -20.24 1.39
C GLN A 272 -23.27 -20.50 2.75
N VAL A 273 -22.65 -19.50 3.37
CA VAL A 273 -21.94 -19.64 4.65
C VAL A 273 -22.85 -19.30 5.83
N LEU A 274 -23.52 -18.14 5.78
CA LEU A 274 -24.31 -17.60 6.90
C LEU A 274 -25.77 -18.07 6.92
N GLY A 275 -26.27 -18.62 5.81
CA GLY A 275 -27.70 -18.95 5.66
C GLY A 275 -28.56 -17.82 5.08
N LYS A 276 -29.81 -18.16 4.72
CA LYS A 276 -30.74 -17.21 4.09
C LYS A 276 -31.38 -16.27 5.12
N ASP A 277 -31.43 -16.68 6.37
CA ASP A 277 -32.10 -15.96 7.46
C ASP A 277 -31.21 -14.86 8.06
N TYR A 278 -29.93 -14.82 7.70
CA TYR A 278 -29.03 -13.74 8.11
C TYR A 278 -29.29 -12.47 7.28
N GLU A 279 -29.26 -11.30 7.91
CA GLU A 279 -29.52 -9.99 7.29
C GLU A 279 -28.39 -9.53 6.34
N ILE A 280 -28.11 -10.34 5.30
CA ILE A 280 -27.01 -10.11 4.37
C ILE A 280 -27.13 -8.78 3.66
N ASP A 281 -28.34 -8.38 3.27
CA ASP A 281 -28.56 -7.16 2.52
C ASP A 281 -28.31 -5.91 3.37
N THR A 282 -28.54 -5.98 4.68
CA THR A 282 -28.20 -4.93 5.64
C THR A 282 -26.70 -4.83 5.89
N HIS A 283 -26.02 -5.98 6.04
CA HIS A 283 -24.67 -6.02 6.58
C HIS A 283 -23.56 -6.20 5.54
N PHE A 284 -23.87 -6.74 4.34
CA PHE A 284 -22.89 -7.11 3.33
C PHE A 284 -23.22 -6.68 1.90
N SER A 285 -24.23 -5.81 1.70
CA SER A 285 -24.63 -5.31 0.38
C SER A 285 -24.38 -3.81 0.24
N PRO A 286 -23.16 -3.38 -0.10
CA PRO A 286 -22.83 -1.97 -0.31
C PRO A 286 -23.64 -1.36 -1.46
N LYS A 287 -23.92 -0.04 -1.38
CA LYS A 287 -24.62 0.71 -2.43
C LYS A 287 -23.74 1.02 -3.65
N TYR A 288 -22.42 0.98 -3.50
CA TYR A 288 -21.44 1.22 -4.58
C TYR A 288 -21.13 -0.05 -5.39
N ASN A 289 -20.48 0.08 -6.53
CA ASN A 289 -20.10 -1.09 -7.33
C ASN A 289 -18.76 -1.70 -6.87
N PRO A 290 -18.56 -3.00 -7.08
CA PRO A 290 -17.24 -3.62 -6.84
C PRO A 290 -16.13 -2.85 -7.54
N TRP A 291 -15.07 -2.51 -6.80
CA TRP A 291 -13.93 -1.69 -7.21
C TRP A 291 -14.21 -0.17 -7.38
N ASP A 292 -15.36 0.35 -6.97
CA ASP A 292 -15.49 1.76 -6.65
C ASP A 292 -14.81 2.07 -5.31
N GLU A 293 -14.82 1.05 -4.42
CA GLU A 293 -13.98 0.96 -3.23
C GLU A 293 -13.32 -0.43 -3.17
N ARG A 294 -12.39 -0.67 -2.22
CA ARG A 294 -11.71 -1.97 -2.12
C ARG A 294 -12.67 -3.12 -1.80
N LEU A 295 -12.37 -4.28 -2.39
CA LEU A 295 -12.92 -5.56 -1.98
C LEU A 295 -12.06 -6.12 -0.85
N CYS A 296 -12.64 -6.32 0.34
CA CYS A 296 -11.94 -6.93 1.46
C CYS A 296 -11.84 -8.45 1.27
N ALA A 297 -10.64 -9.00 1.42
CA ALA A 297 -10.42 -10.44 1.35
C ALA A 297 -10.40 -11.05 2.76
N VAL A 298 -11.14 -12.16 2.94
CA VAL A 298 -11.11 -12.98 4.15
C VAL A 298 -10.68 -14.39 3.80
N PRO A 299 -9.63 -14.96 4.44
CA PRO A 299 -9.20 -16.31 4.17
C PRO A 299 -10.15 -17.34 4.80
N ASP A 300 -10.47 -18.38 4.02
CA ASP A 300 -11.24 -19.55 4.47
C ASP A 300 -12.51 -19.20 5.28
N ASN A 301 -13.18 -18.10 4.94
CA ASN A 301 -14.38 -17.59 5.61
C ASN A 301 -14.20 -17.24 7.10
N ASP A 302 -13.01 -16.91 7.58
CA ASP A 302 -12.74 -16.71 9.00
C ASP A 302 -13.69 -15.73 9.69
N LEU A 303 -13.97 -14.56 9.10
CA LEU A 303 -14.96 -13.60 9.61
C LEU A 303 -16.37 -14.22 9.68
N PHE A 304 -16.81 -14.88 8.62
CA PHE A 304 -18.14 -15.51 8.57
C PHE A 304 -18.25 -16.67 9.55
N ASN A 305 -17.19 -17.40 9.80
CA ASN A 305 -17.12 -18.45 10.81
C ASN A 305 -17.27 -17.87 12.22
N ALA A 306 -16.62 -16.75 12.52
CA ALA A 306 -16.77 -16.05 13.80
C ALA A 306 -18.21 -15.60 14.04
N ILE A 307 -18.89 -15.09 13.00
CA ILE A 307 -20.32 -14.72 13.05
C ILE A 307 -21.18 -15.97 13.32
N LYS A 308 -20.99 -17.03 12.56
CA LYS A 308 -21.76 -18.29 12.68
C LYS A 308 -21.63 -18.94 14.06
N GLN A 309 -20.47 -18.76 14.69
CA GLN A 309 -20.20 -19.25 16.05
C GLN A 309 -20.71 -18.32 17.16
N ASN A 310 -21.45 -17.25 16.81
CA ASN A 310 -21.93 -16.20 17.72
C ASN A 310 -20.82 -15.51 18.54
N LYS A 311 -19.59 -15.52 18.06
CA LYS A 311 -18.45 -14.83 18.68
C LYS A 311 -18.34 -13.39 18.21
N CYS A 312 -18.95 -13.09 17.05
CA CYS A 312 -18.99 -11.77 16.44
C CYS A 312 -20.40 -11.38 16.03
N THR A 313 -20.79 -10.13 16.29
CA THR A 313 -22.02 -9.52 15.79
C THR A 313 -21.69 -8.36 14.86
N ILE A 314 -22.42 -8.28 13.72
CA ILE A 314 -22.32 -7.11 12.83
C ILE A 314 -23.50 -6.20 13.08
N ILE A 315 -23.22 -4.92 13.25
CA ILE A 315 -24.26 -3.87 13.41
C ILE A 315 -24.00 -2.80 12.37
N THR A 316 -25.02 -2.49 11.57
CA THR A 316 -25.00 -1.43 10.56
C THR A 316 -25.88 -0.28 11.03
N ASP A 317 -25.25 0.73 11.64
CA ASP A 317 -25.93 1.89 12.21
C ASP A 317 -24.96 3.07 12.36
N HIS A 318 -25.50 4.23 12.72
CA HIS A 318 -24.74 5.43 12.99
C HIS A 318 -24.52 5.61 14.50
N ILE A 319 -23.35 6.06 14.86
CA ILE A 319 -23.04 6.50 16.22
C ILE A 319 -23.81 7.79 16.49
N GLU A 320 -24.58 7.82 17.59
CA GLU A 320 -25.16 9.02 18.12
C GLU A 320 -24.15 9.73 19.02
N ARG A 321 -23.67 9.03 20.05
CA ARG A 321 -22.61 9.49 20.93
C ARG A 321 -21.97 8.34 21.69
N PHE A 322 -20.84 8.58 22.26
CA PHE A 322 -20.25 7.71 23.27
C PHE A 322 -20.93 7.95 24.62
N THR A 323 -20.93 6.91 25.45
CA THR A 323 -21.38 6.93 26.84
C THR A 323 -20.23 6.46 27.73
N ALA A 324 -20.39 6.54 29.05
CA ALA A 324 -19.38 6.07 29.99
C ALA A 324 -19.04 4.59 29.79
N ASP A 325 -19.99 3.75 29.38
CA ASP A 325 -19.86 2.30 29.31
C ASP A 325 -19.90 1.76 27.86
N GLY A 326 -19.95 2.66 26.85
CA GLY A 326 -20.03 2.17 25.47
C GLY A 326 -20.43 3.21 24.41
N ILE A 327 -21.28 2.80 23.46
CA ILE A 327 -21.68 3.59 22.30
C ILE A 327 -23.19 3.56 22.14
N LEU A 328 -23.84 4.72 22.22
CA LEU A 328 -25.25 4.89 21.86
C LEU A 328 -25.38 5.09 20.35
N LEU A 329 -26.23 4.30 19.72
CA LEU A 329 -26.52 4.35 18.29
C LEU A 329 -27.76 5.19 18.00
N LYS A 330 -27.90 5.67 16.76
CA LYS A 330 -29.08 6.45 16.33
C LYS A 330 -30.39 5.67 16.38
N SER A 331 -30.33 4.34 16.31
CA SER A 331 -31.50 3.46 16.55
C SER A 331 -31.96 3.44 18.00
N GLY A 332 -31.24 4.06 18.94
CA GLY A 332 -31.51 3.99 20.37
C GLY A 332 -30.84 2.78 21.06
N LYS A 333 -30.20 1.88 20.30
CA LYS A 333 -29.48 0.74 20.87
C LYS A 333 -28.16 1.21 21.48
N GLU A 334 -27.83 0.74 22.69
CA GLU A 334 -26.56 0.96 23.33
C GLU A 334 -25.67 -0.29 23.21
N LEU A 335 -24.43 -0.09 22.78
CA LEU A 335 -23.38 -1.13 22.72
C LEU A 335 -22.45 -0.96 23.88
N LYS A 336 -22.41 -1.93 24.80
CA LYS A 336 -21.41 -1.97 25.86
C LYS A 336 -20.04 -2.27 25.28
N ALA A 337 -19.02 -1.61 25.79
CA ALA A 337 -17.65 -1.81 25.37
C ALA A 337 -16.65 -1.55 26.51
N ASP A 338 -15.71 -2.47 26.71
CA ASP A 338 -14.52 -2.26 27.52
C ASP A 338 -13.38 -1.67 26.66
N LEU A 339 -13.39 -2.04 25.37
CA LEU A 339 -12.40 -1.60 24.37
C LEU A 339 -13.11 -1.21 23.08
N VAL A 340 -12.83 -0.01 22.59
CA VAL A 340 -13.27 0.46 21.26
C VAL A 340 -12.05 0.58 20.36
N ILE A 341 -12.13 -0.05 19.18
CA ILE A 341 -11.08 -0.02 18.16
C ILE A 341 -11.58 0.78 16.96
N SER A 342 -10.96 1.92 16.71
CA SER A 342 -11.31 2.83 15.60
C SER A 342 -10.62 2.39 14.30
N ALA A 343 -11.21 1.39 13.60
CA ALA A 343 -10.75 0.95 12.29
C ALA A 343 -11.33 1.83 11.15
N THR A 344 -11.34 3.15 11.35
CA THR A 344 -12.03 4.16 10.52
C THR A 344 -11.20 4.70 9.36
N GLY A 345 -10.01 4.14 9.17
CA GLY A 345 -9.15 4.39 8.02
C GLY A 345 -7.82 5.06 8.35
N LEU A 346 -7.09 5.39 7.31
CA LEU A 346 -5.74 5.94 7.39
C LEU A 346 -5.72 7.38 6.87
N LYS A 347 -4.66 8.11 7.21
CA LYS A 347 -4.29 9.37 6.56
C LYS A 347 -3.26 9.09 5.45
N LEU A 348 -3.29 9.89 4.41
CA LEU A 348 -2.27 9.82 3.35
C LEU A 348 -1.29 10.98 3.51
N LYS A 349 0.00 10.68 3.28
CA LYS A 349 1.10 11.63 3.36
C LYS A 349 2.02 11.41 2.16
N LEU A 350 1.85 12.24 1.14
CA LEU A 350 2.62 12.12 -0.09
C LEU A 350 4.12 12.24 0.18
N ALA A 351 4.90 11.37 -0.46
CA ALA A 351 6.36 11.34 -0.34
C ALA A 351 6.87 11.39 1.12
N GLY A 352 6.09 10.86 2.07
CA GLY A 352 6.42 10.94 3.50
C GLY A 352 6.41 12.36 4.08
N GLY A 353 5.86 13.36 3.36
CA GLY A 353 5.85 14.77 3.75
C GLY A 353 7.11 15.54 3.35
N ILE A 354 7.97 14.95 2.55
CA ILE A 354 9.20 15.58 2.05
C ILE A 354 8.88 16.79 1.16
N LYS A 355 9.52 17.91 1.43
CA LYS A 355 9.43 19.11 0.59
C LYS A 355 10.38 18.97 -0.60
N VAL A 356 9.86 19.13 -1.82
CA VAL A 356 10.61 19.02 -3.07
C VAL A 356 10.86 20.41 -3.63
N TYR A 357 12.12 20.71 -3.93
CA TYR A 357 12.53 21.99 -4.52
C TYR A 357 13.23 21.77 -5.87
N LEU A 358 13.03 22.70 -6.79
CA LEU A 358 13.72 22.83 -8.05
C LEU A 358 14.38 24.22 -8.07
N ASP A 359 15.71 24.29 -8.12
CA ASP A 359 16.49 25.55 -8.11
C ASP A 359 16.02 26.56 -7.04
N ASN A 360 15.82 26.10 -5.81
CA ASN A 360 15.32 26.81 -4.64
C ASN A 360 13.81 27.16 -4.65
N GLU A 361 13.06 26.79 -5.68
CA GLU A 361 11.63 26.98 -5.73
C GLU A 361 10.88 25.73 -5.24
N LEU A 362 9.93 25.92 -4.32
CA LEU A 362 9.11 24.82 -3.80
C LEU A 362 8.16 24.30 -4.89
N VAL A 363 8.21 23.02 -5.14
CA VAL A 363 7.36 22.35 -6.13
C VAL A 363 6.06 21.86 -5.51
N ASP A 364 4.93 22.35 -6.00
CA ASP A 364 3.61 21.82 -5.65
C ASP A 364 3.32 20.53 -6.43
N LEU A 365 3.59 19.40 -5.81
CA LEU A 365 3.39 18.08 -6.44
C LEU A 365 1.93 17.81 -6.81
N SER A 366 0.96 18.44 -6.15
CA SER A 366 -0.48 18.26 -6.44
C SER A 366 -0.90 18.83 -7.81
N LYS A 367 -0.08 19.69 -8.39
CA LYS A 367 -0.29 20.26 -9.72
C LYS A 367 0.44 19.50 -10.83
N LYS A 368 1.28 18.54 -10.50
CA LYS A 368 2.10 17.79 -11.45
C LYS A 368 1.44 16.50 -11.89
N LEU A 369 1.72 16.12 -13.13
CA LEU A 369 1.26 14.84 -13.70
C LEU A 369 2.29 13.73 -13.43
N ASN A 370 1.76 12.51 -13.28
CA ASN A 370 2.59 11.31 -13.19
C ASN A 370 2.88 10.76 -14.58
N TYR A 371 4.15 10.56 -14.92
CA TYR A 371 4.61 10.02 -16.18
C TYR A 371 4.87 8.50 -16.06
N LYS A 372 4.18 7.69 -16.89
CA LYS A 372 4.26 6.21 -16.94
C LYS A 372 4.05 5.50 -15.59
N GLY A 373 3.56 6.21 -14.56
CA GLY A 373 3.48 5.66 -13.20
C GLY A 373 4.85 5.47 -12.54
N ALA A 374 5.85 6.22 -12.96
CA ALA A 374 7.24 6.09 -12.53
C ALA A 374 7.93 7.43 -12.22
N MET A 375 7.64 8.48 -12.94
CA MET A 375 8.25 9.80 -12.76
C MET A 375 7.19 10.88 -12.61
N ILE A 376 7.62 12.07 -12.19
CA ILE A 376 6.76 13.24 -12.01
C ILE A 376 7.14 14.32 -13.03
N GLN A 377 6.14 14.91 -13.65
CA GLN A 377 6.30 16.02 -14.60
C GLN A 377 7.25 17.11 -14.08
N ASP A 378 8.16 17.56 -14.92
CA ASP A 378 9.15 18.62 -14.69
C ASP A 378 10.18 18.35 -13.58
N LEU A 379 10.22 17.17 -12.99
CA LEU A 379 11.22 16.80 -11.99
C LEU A 379 12.30 15.92 -12.60
N PRO A 380 13.54 16.42 -12.72
CA PRO A 380 14.64 15.68 -13.32
C PRO A 380 15.08 14.51 -12.43
N ASN A 381 15.46 13.38 -13.03
CA ASN A 381 16.07 12.23 -12.36
C ASN A 381 15.34 11.76 -11.09
N LEU A 382 14.03 12.04 -10.96
CA LEU A 382 13.22 11.63 -9.83
C LEU A 382 12.27 10.50 -10.22
N ILE A 383 12.37 9.40 -9.51
CA ILE A 383 11.49 8.23 -9.68
C ILE A 383 10.66 8.08 -8.40
N ALA A 384 9.35 7.96 -8.55
CA ALA A 384 8.42 7.77 -7.45
C ALA A 384 7.60 6.50 -7.65
N ILE A 385 7.57 5.62 -6.65
CA ILE A 385 6.85 4.36 -6.73
C ILE A 385 5.46 4.52 -6.10
N ILE A 386 4.43 4.36 -6.94
CA ILE A 386 3.03 4.24 -6.53
C ILE A 386 2.52 2.91 -7.10
N GLY A 387 2.06 2.03 -6.22
CA GLY A 387 1.56 0.70 -6.60
C GLY A 387 0.18 0.73 -7.26
N TYR A 388 -0.32 -0.46 -7.59
CA TYR A 388 -1.68 -0.62 -8.08
C TYR A 388 -2.70 -0.46 -6.95
N THR A 389 -3.87 0.05 -7.29
CA THR A 389 -5.03 0.08 -6.38
C THR A 389 -5.89 -1.18 -6.47
N ASN A 390 -5.79 -1.92 -7.59
CA ASN A 390 -6.59 -3.10 -7.93
C ASN A 390 -5.78 -4.40 -7.99
N ALA A 391 -4.51 -4.37 -7.63
CA ALA A 391 -3.61 -5.51 -7.64
C ALA A 391 -2.52 -5.33 -6.58
N SER A 392 -1.62 -6.33 -6.45
CA SER A 392 -0.50 -6.23 -5.52
C SER A 392 0.40 -5.03 -5.83
N TRP A 393 0.78 -4.32 -4.78
CA TRP A 393 1.67 -3.15 -4.84
C TRP A 393 3.01 -3.47 -5.51
N THR A 394 3.58 -4.60 -5.18
CA THR A 394 4.91 -5.05 -5.63
C THR A 394 4.96 -5.28 -7.14
N LEU A 395 3.83 -5.66 -7.76
CA LEU A 395 3.77 -5.79 -9.23
C LEU A 395 4.15 -4.50 -9.96
N LYS A 396 3.72 -3.35 -9.46
CA LYS A 396 4.05 -2.05 -10.05
C LYS A 396 5.44 -1.61 -9.63
N ALA A 397 5.81 -1.80 -8.36
CA ALA A 397 7.13 -1.45 -7.84
C ALA A 397 8.24 -2.11 -8.66
N ASP A 398 8.16 -3.42 -8.88
CA ASP A 398 9.10 -4.20 -9.69
C ASP A 398 9.24 -3.66 -11.14
N LEU A 399 8.11 -3.26 -11.75
CA LEU A 399 8.14 -2.66 -13.10
C LEU A 399 8.81 -1.29 -13.12
N VAL A 400 8.57 -0.45 -12.10
CA VAL A 400 9.19 0.87 -11.98
C VAL A 400 10.69 0.74 -11.70
N CYS A 401 11.11 -0.19 -10.84
CA CYS A 401 12.52 -0.48 -10.59
C CYS A 401 13.24 -0.96 -11.87
N HIS A 402 12.57 -1.79 -12.67
CA HIS A 402 13.08 -2.18 -13.98
C HIS A 402 13.25 -1.00 -14.94
N PHE A 403 12.26 -0.11 -14.98
CA PHE A 403 12.32 1.10 -15.80
C PHE A 403 13.46 2.00 -15.33
N ALA A 404 13.62 2.20 -14.04
CA ALA A 404 14.73 2.96 -13.45
C ALA A 404 16.11 2.45 -13.93
N CYS A 405 16.33 1.13 -13.84
CA CYS A 405 17.59 0.54 -14.31
C CYS A 405 17.80 0.71 -15.83
N ARG A 406 16.74 0.62 -16.63
CA ARG A 406 16.83 0.86 -18.08
C ARG A 406 17.14 2.32 -18.39
N LEU A 407 16.47 3.23 -17.69
CA LEU A 407 16.68 4.66 -17.85
C LEU A 407 18.11 5.08 -17.52
N ILE A 408 18.63 4.64 -16.36
CA ILE A 408 20.00 4.94 -15.93
C ILE A 408 21.02 4.42 -16.94
N LYS A 409 20.87 3.16 -17.43
CA LYS A 409 21.77 2.60 -18.46
C LYS A 409 21.71 3.39 -19.76
N TYR A 410 20.52 3.74 -20.22
CA TYR A 410 20.33 4.55 -21.42
C TYR A 410 21.05 5.89 -21.32
N MET A 411 20.90 6.56 -20.15
CA MET A 411 21.58 7.83 -19.91
C MET A 411 23.10 7.69 -19.88
N GLU A 412 23.61 6.62 -19.29
CA GLU A 412 25.04 6.30 -19.27
C GLU A 412 25.60 6.07 -20.67
N GLU A 413 24.92 5.24 -21.48
CA GLU A 413 25.30 4.94 -22.86
C GLU A 413 25.35 6.19 -23.77
N HIS A 414 24.56 7.24 -23.44
CA HIS A 414 24.46 8.47 -24.22
C HIS A 414 25.10 9.68 -23.54
N GLU A 415 25.78 9.48 -22.40
CA GLU A 415 26.43 10.54 -21.62
C GLU A 415 25.46 11.66 -21.16
N TYR A 416 24.21 11.28 -20.83
CA TYR A 416 23.24 12.23 -20.28
C TYR A 416 23.35 12.33 -18.76
N ALA A 417 23.38 13.56 -18.25
CA ALA A 417 23.40 13.86 -16.82
C ALA A 417 21.98 14.02 -16.24
N ALA A 418 21.04 14.51 -17.03
CA ALA A 418 19.67 14.69 -16.57
C ALA A 418 18.63 14.17 -17.57
N CYS A 419 17.51 13.69 -17.05
CA CYS A 419 16.31 13.33 -17.82
C CYS A 419 15.04 13.87 -17.13
N THR A 420 14.19 14.55 -17.87
CA THR A 420 13.00 15.24 -17.35
C THR A 420 11.78 14.94 -18.20
N PRO A 421 10.70 14.35 -17.67
CA PRO A 421 9.46 14.25 -18.44
C PRO A 421 8.77 15.62 -18.54
N LYS A 422 8.60 16.12 -19.75
CA LYS A 422 7.98 17.42 -20.05
C LYS A 422 6.60 17.25 -20.67
N LEU A 423 5.63 18.06 -20.22
CA LEU A 423 4.31 18.07 -20.83
C LEU A 423 4.34 18.95 -22.09
N ASN A 424 4.23 18.31 -23.26
CA ASN A 424 4.31 18.98 -24.56
C ASN A 424 2.94 19.03 -25.30
N ASP A 425 1.85 18.63 -24.64
CA ASP A 425 0.50 18.61 -25.21
C ASP A 425 -0.50 19.24 -24.24
N ASP A 426 -0.96 20.44 -24.56
CA ASP A 426 -1.93 21.20 -23.78
C ASP A 426 -3.34 20.55 -23.75
N ASN A 427 -3.59 19.57 -24.64
CA ASN A 427 -4.86 18.85 -24.68
C ASN A 427 -4.94 17.70 -23.67
N ILE A 428 -3.93 17.47 -22.86
CA ILE A 428 -3.96 16.47 -21.78
C ILE A 428 -4.83 16.99 -20.63
N LYS A 429 -5.94 16.30 -20.39
CA LYS A 429 -6.81 16.63 -19.26
C LYS A 429 -6.27 16.02 -17.98
N SER A 430 -6.11 16.85 -16.97
CA SER A 430 -5.69 16.43 -15.64
C SER A 430 -6.85 15.78 -14.89
N ILE A 431 -6.63 14.56 -14.39
CA ILE A 431 -7.60 13.78 -13.60
C ILE A 431 -6.94 13.27 -12.31
N PRO A 432 -7.70 12.89 -11.27
CA PRO A 432 -7.14 12.34 -10.05
C PRO A 432 -6.25 11.12 -10.31
N ILE A 433 -5.14 10.99 -9.57
CA ILE A 433 -4.22 9.86 -9.73
C ILE A 433 -4.83 8.53 -9.25
N ILE A 434 -5.75 8.59 -8.29
CA ILE A 434 -6.47 7.45 -7.72
C ILE A 434 -7.97 7.66 -7.94
N ASP A 435 -8.60 6.72 -8.63
CA ASP A 435 -10.04 6.72 -8.93
C ASP A 435 -10.80 5.79 -7.97
N PHE A 436 -10.77 6.14 -6.67
CA PHE A 436 -11.52 5.46 -5.63
C PHE A 436 -12.43 6.43 -4.90
N SER A 437 -13.65 5.96 -4.58
CA SER A 437 -14.63 6.75 -3.83
C SER A 437 -14.48 6.65 -2.31
N SER A 438 -13.55 5.85 -1.81
CA SER A 438 -13.32 5.65 -0.39
C SER A 438 -12.94 6.96 0.34
N GLY A 439 -13.44 7.11 1.58
CA GLY A 439 -13.32 8.36 2.33
C GLY A 439 -11.88 8.83 2.56
N TYR A 440 -10.94 7.91 2.82
CA TYR A 440 -9.55 8.26 3.06
C TYR A 440 -8.84 8.80 1.81
N ILE A 441 -9.22 8.31 0.62
CA ILE A 441 -8.72 8.83 -0.66
C ILE A 441 -9.29 10.23 -0.91
N LYS A 442 -10.63 10.37 -0.80
CA LYS A 442 -11.29 11.66 -1.06
C LYS A 442 -10.72 12.81 -0.21
N ARG A 443 -10.41 12.54 1.06
CA ARG A 443 -9.81 13.54 1.96
C ARG A 443 -8.43 14.03 1.52
N SER A 444 -7.69 13.21 0.78
CA SER A 444 -6.28 13.48 0.43
C SER A 444 -6.07 13.78 -1.05
N LEU A 445 -7.10 13.71 -1.91
CA LEU A 445 -6.98 13.90 -3.36
C LEU A 445 -6.35 15.25 -3.75
N SER A 446 -6.64 16.31 -2.98
CA SER A 446 -6.09 17.65 -3.23
C SER A 446 -4.58 17.74 -3.02
N GLN A 447 -3.99 16.81 -2.28
CA GLN A 447 -2.56 16.79 -1.96
C GLN A 447 -1.77 15.83 -2.86
N LEU A 448 -2.44 14.95 -3.60
CA LEU A 448 -1.81 13.95 -4.45
C LEU A 448 -1.51 14.52 -5.83
N PRO A 449 -0.45 14.05 -6.52
CA PRO A 449 -0.22 14.34 -7.92
C PRO A 449 -1.43 13.91 -8.75
N LYS A 450 -1.47 14.35 -9.97
CA LYS A 450 -2.53 14.02 -10.91
C LYS A 450 -2.02 13.03 -11.96
N GLN A 451 -2.92 12.49 -12.73
CA GLN A 451 -2.62 11.78 -13.97
C GLN A 451 -3.30 12.47 -15.16
N GLY A 452 -2.80 12.21 -16.36
CA GLY A 452 -3.47 12.63 -17.57
C GLY A 452 -4.54 11.63 -18.02
N ASP A 453 -5.39 12.05 -18.95
CA ASP A 453 -6.41 11.18 -19.56
C ASP A 453 -5.85 10.28 -20.68
N LYS A 454 -4.59 10.54 -21.15
CA LYS A 454 -3.93 9.81 -22.24
C LYS A 454 -2.52 9.34 -21.84
N HIS A 455 -2.05 8.30 -22.54
CA HIS A 455 -0.65 7.85 -22.46
C HIS A 455 0.30 8.95 -22.98
N PRO A 456 1.47 9.14 -22.34
CA PRO A 456 2.08 8.35 -21.24
C PRO A 456 1.71 8.84 -19.84
N TRP A 457 0.84 9.83 -19.71
CA TRP A 457 0.47 10.45 -18.44
C TRP A 457 -0.63 9.70 -17.68
N ARG A 458 -1.29 8.72 -18.32
CA ARG A 458 -2.36 7.93 -17.71
C ARG A 458 -1.82 6.66 -17.04
N LEU A 459 -2.28 6.41 -15.82
CA LEU A 459 -2.04 5.14 -15.10
C LEU A 459 -3.01 4.06 -15.60
N ASN A 460 -2.48 2.94 -16.09
CA ASN A 460 -3.32 1.92 -16.73
C ASN A 460 -4.04 1.00 -15.76
N GLN A 461 -3.62 0.91 -14.49
CA GLN A 461 -4.12 -0.08 -13.52
C GLN A 461 -4.18 -1.51 -14.13
N ASN A 462 -3.19 -1.84 -14.96
CA ASN A 462 -3.11 -3.10 -15.70
C ASN A 462 -1.66 -3.54 -15.88
N TYR A 463 -1.27 -4.60 -15.18
CA TYR A 463 0.11 -5.11 -15.18
C TYR A 463 0.63 -5.46 -16.58
N ILE A 464 -0.19 -6.07 -17.46
CA ILE A 464 0.26 -6.48 -18.80
C ILE A 464 0.60 -5.26 -19.67
N LYS A 465 -0.24 -4.21 -19.62
CA LYS A 465 0.02 -2.95 -20.33
C LYS A 465 1.26 -2.26 -19.77
N ASP A 466 1.34 -2.11 -18.45
CA ASP A 466 2.47 -1.45 -17.79
C ASP A 466 3.77 -2.22 -17.99
N ARG A 467 3.72 -3.56 -18.00
CA ARG A 467 4.88 -4.40 -18.30
C ARG A 467 5.43 -4.13 -19.71
N LYS A 468 4.55 -3.93 -20.72
CA LYS A 468 4.98 -3.51 -22.05
C LYS A 468 5.64 -2.14 -22.00
N ILE A 469 4.97 -1.14 -21.41
CA ILE A 469 5.43 0.24 -21.34
C ILE A 469 6.77 0.35 -20.61
N LEU A 470 6.87 -0.21 -19.40
CA LEU A 470 8.03 0.00 -18.54
C LEU A 470 9.23 -0.90 -18.87
N LYS A 471 8.98 -2.09 -19.45
CA LYS A 471 10.06 -3.04 -19.80
C LYS A 471 10.49 -3.00 -21.28
N ARG A 472 9.65 -2.51 -22.21
CA ARG A 472 9.91 -2.67 -23.65
C ARG A 472 9.85 -1.39 -24.47
N ASP A 473 8.98 -0.43 -24.10
CA ASP A 473 8.84 0.81 -24.88
C ASP A 473 10.17 1.60 -24.84
N LYS A 474 10.38 2.43 -25.85
CA LYS A 474 11.56 3.26 -25.94
C LYS A 474 11.70 4.16 -24.71
N ILE A 475 12.91 4.33 -24.23
CA ILE A 475 13.25 5.28 -23.17
C ILE A 475 13.19 6.69 -23.74
N ASP A 476 13.81 6.88 -24.91
CA ASP A 476 13.76 8.14 -25.67
C ASP A 476 12.43 8.21 -26.43
N ASP A 477 11.47 8.82 -25.80
CA ASP A 477 10.21 9.23 -26.41
C ASP A 477 10.16 10.77 -26.47
N SER A 478 9.22 11.34 -27.23
CA SER A 478 9.08 12.80 -27.40
C SER A 478 8.76 13.56 -26.12
N ILE A 479 8.54 12.88 -25.00
CA ILE A 479 8.16 13.41 -23.69
C ILE A 479 9.38 13.55 -22.78
N MET A 480 10.33 12.61 -22.89
CA MET A 480 11.53 12.61 -22.06
C MET A 480 12.60 13.51 -22.66
N HIS A 481 12.93 14.58 -21.97
CA HIS A 481 14.01 15.48 -22.33
C HIS A 481 15.30 15.08 -21.64
N PHE A 482 16.36 14.93 -22.41
CA PHE A 482 17.69 14.55 -21.92
C PHE A 482 18.67 15.73 -22.05
N GLU A 483 19.54 15.86 -21.07
CA GLU A 483 20.58 16.88 -21.02
C GLU A 483 21.93 16.25 -20.68
N LYS A 484 23.01 16.70 -21.35
CA LYS A 484 24.39 16.31 -21.06
C LYS A 484 24.95 17.04 -19.86
#